data_6870beed2af1482fb2448a3d05b62da2
#
_entry.id   6870beed2af1482fb2448a3d05b62da2
#
_cell.length_a   1.000
_cell.length_b   1.000
_cell.length_c   1.000
_cell.angle_alpha   90.00
_cell.angle_beta   90.00
_cell.angle_gamma   90.00
#
_symmetry.space_group_name_H-M   'P 1'
#
loop_
_entity.id
_entity.type
_entity.pdbx_description
1 polymer ?
#
loop_
_entity_poly.entity_id
_entity_poly.type
_entity_poly.pdbx_seq_one_letter_code
_entity_poly.pdbx_strand_id
1 'polypeptide(L)'
;MDEIDVFTFNPWPDPAIDPYGQDPNGDWSRLAWLPIIGPSSWLMWGTLASQLRREADVTWAVETLGAAHGLSGSTARHGPVKRTIARLCQFRIATDLSEGEFLVRMSAPPLSRRQVERLPEFVGELQRQTFELPRPEAG
;
A
#
# COMPACT_ATOMS: atom_id res chain seq x y z
N MET A 1 -25.72 -4.42 -13.20
CA MET A 1 -25.15 -4.75 -13.11
C MET A 1 -24.15 -4.68 -12.89
N ASP A 2 -23.89 -4.42 -12.83
CA ASP A 2 -22.82 -4.60 -12.87
C ASP A 2 -21.73 -4.22 -11.92
N GLU A 3 -21.78 -4.82 -10.74
CA GLU A 3 -20.71 -4.73 -9.77
C GLU A 3 -19.49 -5.49 -10.27
N ILE A 4 -18.30 -4.88 -10.14
CA ILE A 4 -17.06 -5.60 -10.35
C ILE A 4 -16.83 -6.44 -9.11
N ASP A 5 -16.77 -7.75 -9.27
CA ASP A 5 -16.57 -8.68 -8.16
C ASP A 5 -15.25 -9.44 -8.23
N VAL A 6 -14.40 -9.09 -9.18
CA VAL A 6 -13.06 -9.69 -9.36
C VAL A 6 -12.07 -8.54 -9.62
N PHE A 7 -10.94 -8.57 -8.93
CA PHE A 7 -9.86 -7.59 -9.14
C PHE A 7 -8.58 -8.32 -9.55
N THR A 8 -7.85 -7.73 -10.50
CA THR A 8 -6.53 -8.21 -10.90
C THR A 8 -5.49 -7.17 -10.52
N PHE A 9 -4.39 -7.64 -9.95
CA PHE A 9 -3.30 -6.79 -9.48
C PHE A 9 -2.00 -7.16 -10.17
N ASN A 10 -1.24 -6.14 -10.55
CA ASN A 10 0.06 -6.27 -11.19
C ASN A 10 1.08 -5.43 -10.44
N PRO A 11 2.38 -5.76 -10.51
CA PRO A 11 3.38 -4.91 -9.89
C PRO A 11 3.43 -3.54 -10.55
N TRP A 12 3.64 -2.51 -9.74
CA TRP A 12 3.85 -1.14 -10.20
C TRP A 12 5.35 -0.83 -10.10
N PRO A 13 6.11 -0.98 -11.20
CA PRO A 13 7.53 -0.70 -11.15
C PRO A 13 7.78 0.78 -10.96
N ASP A 14 8.70 1.11 -10.07
CA ASP A 14 9.10 2.49 -9.81
C ASP A 14 10.61 2.53 -9.69
N PRO A 15 11.34 2.77 -10.81
CA PRO A 15 12.79 2.78 -10.79
C PRO A 15 13.41 3.80 -9.84
N ALA A 16 12.66 4.84 -9.48
CA ALA A 16 13.14 5.85 -8.54
C ALA A 16 13.09 5.38 -7.09
N ILE A 17 12.23 4.42 -6.78
CA ILE A 17 12.00 3.98 -5.41
C ILE A 17 12.50 2.54 -5.17
N ASP A 18 12.22 1.63 -6.10
CA ASP A 18 12.47 0.20 -5.89
C ASP A 18 13.88 -0.16 -5.45
N PRO A 19 14.96 0.48 -5.96
CA PRO A 19 16.31 0.10 -5.54
C PRO A 19 16.59 0.31 -4.05
N TYR A 20 15.89 1.22 -3.39
CA TYR A 20 16.10 1.50 -1.96
C TYR A 20 14.80 1.55 -1.15
N GLY A 21 13.70 1.23 -1.76
CA GLY A 21 12.43 1.14 -1.04
C GLY A 21 12.43 -0.03 -0.08
N GLN A 22 11.64 0.08 0.96
CA GLN A 22 11.55 -0.90 2.00
C GLN A 22 10.46 -1.93 1.72
N ASP A 23 10.57 -3.09 2.34
CA ASP A 23 9.55 -4.14 2.25
C ASP A 23 8.21 -3.61 2.78
N PRO A 24 7.13 -3.68 2.00
CA PRO A 24 5.82 -3.28 2.49
C PRO A 24 5.39 -3.99 3.78
N ASN A 25 5.87 -5.22 4.01
CA ASN A 25 5.59 -5.98 5.23
C ASN A 25 6.62 -5.76 6.33
N GLY A 26 7.61 -4.91 6.10
CA GLY A 26 8.72 -4.72 7.02
C GLY A 26 8.41 -3.74 8.15
N ASP A 27 9.36 -3.62 9.06
CA ASP A 27 9.22 -2.78 10.24
C ASP A 27 9.05 -1.30 9.90
N TRP A 28 9.80 -0.80 8.92
CA TRP A 28 9.67 0.58 8.48
C TRP A 28 8.24 0.87 8.03
N SER A 29 7.73 0.02 7.13
CA SER A 29 6.38 0.20 6.59
C SER A 29 5.32 0.17 7.69
N ARG A 30 5.48 -0.76 8.65
CA ARG A 30 4.53 -0.87 9.75
C ARG A 30 4.53 0.38 10.64
N LEU A 31 5.69 0.95 10.91
CA LEU A 31 5.79 2.14 11.76
C LEU A 31 5.36 3.41 11.03
N ALA A 32 5.62 3.48 9.74
CA ALA A 32 5.42 4.69 8.96
C ALA A 32 4.10 4.69 8.19
N TRP A 33 3.82 3.63 7.46
CA TRP A 33 2.67 3.60 6.55
C TRP A 33 1.37 3.14 7.21
N LEU A 34 1.45 2.18 8.14
CA LEU A 34 0.24 1.69 8.79
C LEU A 34 -0.55 2.81 9.46
N PRO A 35 0.07 3.72 10.23
CA PRO A 35 -0.69 4.82 10.83
C PRO A 35 -1.31 5.78 9.80
N ILE A 36 -0.71 5.88 8.62
CA ILE A 36 -1.19 6.79 7.58
C ILE A 36 -2.38 6.20 6.83
N ILE A 37 -2.27 4.95 6.38
CA ILE A 37 -3.29 4.34 5.53
C ILE A 37 -4.27 3.46 6.28
N GLY A 38 -3.98 3.13 7.52
CA GLY A 38 -4.82 2.28 8.35
C GLY A 38 -4.53 0.80 8.21
N PRO A 39 -4.99 0.00 9.20
CA PRO A 39 -4.61 -1.41 9.28
C PRO A 39 -5.11 -2.26 8.11
N SER A 40 -6.35 -2.09 7.68
CA SER A 40 -6.89 -2.90 6.58
C SER A 40 -6.12 -2.68 5.29
N SER A 41 -5.85 -1.43 4.95
CA SER A 41 -5.12 -1.09 3.73
C SER A 41 -3.67 -1.56 3.81
N TRP A 42 -3.05 -1.40 4.98
CA TRP A 42 -1.67 -1.84 5.16
C TRP A 42 -1.53 -3.36 5.03
N LEU A 43 -2.43 -4.11 5.67
CA LEU A 43 -2.41 -5.57 5.59
C LEU A 43 -2.68 -6.06 4.16
N MET A 44 -3.63 -5.45 3.48
CA MET A 44 -3.96 -5.83 2.11
C MET A 44 -2.79 -5.54 1.16
N TRP A 45 -2.15 -4.40 1.31
CA TRP A 45 -0.95 -4.07 0.56
C TRP A 45 0.13 -5.15 0.75
N GLY A 46 0.37 -5.54 2.00
CA GLY A 46 1.35 -6.58 2.33
C GLY A 46 1.04 -7.91 1.66
N THR A 47 -0.22 -8.32 1.67
CA THR A 47 -0.65 -9.56 1.00
C THR A 47 -0.37 -9.50 -0.49
N LEU A 48 -0.79 -8.41 -1.14
CA LEU A 48 -0.65 -8.26 -2.59
C LEU A 48 0.81 -8.19 -3.00
N ALA A 49 1.62 -7.40 -2.29
CA ALA A 49 3.04 -7.28 -2.59
C ALA A 49 3.77 -8.62 -2.43
N SER A 50 3.43 -9.39 -1.39
CA SER A 50 4.02 -10.71 -1.17
C SER A 50 3.69 -11.68 -2.29
N GLN A 51 2.43 -11.68 -2.74
CA GLN A 51 2.02 -12.54 -3.85
C GLN A 51 2.71 -12.15 -5.16
N LEU A 52 2.80 -10.85 -5.42
CA LEU A 52 3.38 -10.35 -6.67
C LEU A 52 4.89 -10.52 -6.77
N ARG A 53 5.57 -10.89 -5.67
CA ARG A 53 6.97 -11.30 -5.73
C ARG A 53 7.14 -12.67 -6.35
N ARG A 54 6.10 -13.49 -6.31
CA ARG A 54 6.14 -14.87 -6.79
C ARG A 54 5.33 -15.10 -8.06
N GLU A 55 4.38 -14.19 -8.32
CA GLU A 55 3.47 -14.30 -9.45
C GLU A 55 3.56 -13.04 -10.31
N ALA A 56 3.41 -13.19 -11.62
CA ALA A 56 3.41 -12.04 -12.53
C ALA A 56 2.21 -11.12 -12.28
N ASP A 57 1.08 -11.72 -11.91
CA ASP A 57 -0.13 -11.01 -11.54
C ASP A 57 -0.94 -11.89 -10.60
N VAL A 58 -1.90 -11.30 -9.89
CA VAL A 58 -2.81 -12.07 -9.05
C VAL A 58 -4.23 -11.57 -9.25
N THR A 59 -5.18 -12.48 -9.21
CA THR A 59 -6.59 -12.16 -9.34
C THR A 59 -7.34 -12.66 -8.12
N TRP A 60 -8.14 -11.79 -7.55
CA TRP A 60 -8.92 -12.09 -6.36
C TRP A 60 -10.39 -11.80 -6.61
N ALA A 61 -11.26 -12.72 -6.20
CA ALA A 61 -12.65 -12.38 -6.00
C ALA A 61 -12.73 -11.41 -4.81
N VAL A 62 -13.52 -10.39 -4.93
CA VAL A 62 -13.68 -9.38 -3.86
C VAL A 62 -14.11 -10.06 -2.56
N GLU A 63 -15.04 -10.98 -2.63
CA GLU A 63 -15.52 -11.73 -1.47
C GLU A 63 -14.38 -12.45 -0.74
N THR A 64 -13.53 -13.15 -1.49
CA THR A 64 -12.42 -13.91 -0.92
C THR A 64 -11.34 -13.00 -0.39
N LEU A 65 -11.04 -11.90 -1.09
CA LEU A 65 -10.07 -10.91 -0.64
C LEU A 65 -10.51 -10.29 0.69
N GLY A 66 -11.81 -9.99 0.81
CA GLY A 66 -12.37 -9.50 2.06
C GLY A 66 -12.20 -10.50 3.19
N ALA A 67 -12.59 -11.75 2.96
CA ALA A 67 -12.50 -12.79 3.98
C ALA A 67 -11.06 -13.01 4.45
N ALA A 68 -10.10 -12.95 3.52
CA ALA A 68 -8.68 -13.12 3.84
C ALA A 68 -8.14 -12.02 4.76
N HIS A 69 -8.81 -10.90 4.84
CA HIS A 69 -8.37 -9.74 5.63
C HIS A 69 -9.34 -9.37 6.75
N GLY A 70 -10.27 -10.27 7.07
CA GLY A 70 -11.23 -10.03 8.14
C GLY A 70 -12.25 -8.95 7.82
N LEU A 71 -12.50 -8.71 6.55
CA LEU A 71 -13.46 -7.73 6.07
C LEU A 71 -14.70 -8.43 5.51
N SER A 72 -15.82 -7.70 5.48
CA SER A 72 -17.00 -8.19 4.77
C SER A 72 -16.66 -8.39 3.30
N GLY A 73 -17.13 -9.49 2.72
CA GLY A 73 -16.95 -9.80 1.31
C GLY A 73 -17.94 -9.11 0.39
N SER A 74 -18.63 -8.07 0.86
CA SER A 74 -19.61 -7.35 0.06
C SER A 74 -18.98 -6.82 -1.23
N THR A 75 -19.65 -7.08 -2.36
CA THR A 75 -19.27 -6.56 -3.66
C THR A 75 -19.92 -5.22 -3.96
N ALA A 76 -20.68 -4.68 -3.01
CA ALA A 76 -21.34 -3.39 -3.17
C ALA A 76 -20.31 -2.30 -3.49
N ARG A 77 -20.74 -1.27 -4.19
CA ARG A 77 -19.89 -0.17 -4.66
C ARG A 77 -19.04 0.45 -3.56
N HIS A 78 -19.59 0.57 -2.36
CA HIS A 78 -18.88 1.14 -1.20
C HIS A 78 -18.58 0.10 -0.14
N GLY A 79 -18.45 -1.17 -0.54
CA GLY A 79 -18.10 -2.24 0.38
C GLY A 79 -16.67 -2.08 0.92
N PRO A 80 -16.35 -2.79 2.01
CA PRO A 80 -15.07 -2.56 2.70
C PRO A 80 -13.84 -2.87 1.86
N VAL A 81 -13.88 -3.91 0.99
CA VAL A 81 -12.74 -4.21 0.12
C VAL A 81 -12.51 -3.08 -0.88
N LYS A 82 -13.57 -2.64 -1.54
CA LYS A 82 -13.46 -1.57 -2.54
C LYS A 82 -13.00 -0.26 -1.91
N ARG A 83 -13.46 0.05 -0.68
CA ARG A 83 -12.99 1.23 0.06
C ARG A 83 -11.51 1.10 0.42
N THR A 84 -11.08 -0.10 0.80
CA THR A 84 -9.68 -0.35 1.14
C THR A 84 -8.77 -0.15 -0.07
N ILE A 85 -9.17 -0.68 -1.22
CA ILE A 85 -8.41 -0.49 -2.46
C ILE A 85 -8.41 0.99 -2.87
N ALA A 86 -9.56 1.66 -2.76
CA ALA A 86 -9.65 3.08 -3.07
C ALA A 86 -8.71 3.91 -2.19
N ARG A 87 -8.55 3.52 -0.92
CA ARG A 87 -7.63 4.18 -0.02
C ARG A 87 -6.18 3.97 -0.44
N LEU A 88 -5.82 2.76 -0.87
CA LEU A 88 -4.48 2.51 -1.41
C LEU A 88 -4.20 3.41 -2.62
N CYS A 89 -5.19 3.59 -3.48
CA CYS A 89 -5.08 4.47 -4.64
C CYS A 89 -4.96 5.94 -4.22
N GLN A 90 -5.71 6.34 -3.20
CA GLN A 90 -5.66 7.70 -2.67
C GLN A 90 -4.25 8.08 -2.21
N PHE A 91 -3.55 7.15 -1.59
CA PHE A 91 -2.19 7.37 -1.10
C PHE A 91 -1.10 6.95 -2.08
N ARG A 92 -1.47 6.62 -3.30
CA ARG A 92 -0.54 6.27 -4.37
C ARG A 92 0.30 5.03 -4.09
N ILE A 93 -0.24 4.14 -3.27
CA ILE A 93 0.31 2.80 -3.08
C ILE A 93 -0.14 1.90 -4.22
N ALA A 94 -1.34 2.14 -4.71
CA ALA A 94 -1.86 1.47 -5.90
C ALA A 94 -2.35 2.52 -6.88
N THR A 95 -2.62 2.11 -8.09
CA THR A 95 -3.24 2.98 -9.09
C THR A 95 -4.07 2.14 -10.05
N ASP A 96 -5.12 2.74 -10.57
CA ASP A 96 -5.97 2.09 -11.58
C ASP A 96 -5.21 1.91 -12.87
N LEU A 97 -5.25 0.71 -13.42
CA LEU A 97 -4.75 0.43 -14.77
C LEU A 97 -5.91 0.43 -15.76
N SER A 98 -6.99 -0.26 -15.39
CA SER A 98 -8.25 -0.27 -16.10
C SER A 98 -9.32 -0.72 -15.11
N GLU A 99 -10.58 -0.84 -15.56
CA GLU A 99 -11.65 -1.25 -14.66
C GLU A 99 -11.35 -2.63 -14.06
N GLY A 100 -11.31 -2.70 -12.74
CA GLY A 100 -11.00 -3.95 -12.02
C GLY A 100 -9.54 -4.36 -12.08
N GLU A 101 -8.66 -3.54 -12.64
CA GLU A 101 -7.23 -3.84 -12.71
C GLU A 101 -6.42 -2.74 -12.06
N PHE A 102 -5.43 -3.14 -11.29
CA PHE A 102 -4.62 -2.20 -10.50
C PHE A 102 -3.15 -2.54 -10.59
N LEU A 103 -2.33 -1.50 -10.47
CA LEU A 103 -0.90 -1.65 -10.22
C LEU A 103 -0.66 -1.41 -8.73
N VAL A 104 0.24 -2.17 -8.13
CA VAL A 104 0.53 -2.10 -6.68
C VAL A 104 2.03 -1.92 -6.48
N ARG A 105 2.41 -0.93 -5.67
CA ARG A 105 3.83 -0.72 -5.36
C ARG A 105 4.42 -1.92 -4.65
N MET A 106 5.61 -2.30 -5.08
CA MET A 106 6.34 -3.44 -4.53
C MET A 106 7.29 -3.03 -3.40
N SER A 107 7.53 -1.73 -3.25
CA SER A 107 8.40 -1.18 -2.24
C SER A 107 7.73 -0.03 -1.52
N ALA A 108 7.91 0.05 -0.20
CA ALA A 108 7.39 1.15 0.59
C ALA A 108 8.31 2.37 0.44
N PRO A 109 7.81 3.47 -0.13
CA PRO A 109 8.62 4.69 -0.30
C PRO A 109 8.71 5.47 1.00
N PRO A 110 9.63 6.45 1.10
CA PRO A 110 9.62 7.35 2.24
C PRO A 110 8.34 8.16 2.26
N LEU A 111 7.92 8.54 3.45
CA LEU A 111 6.77 9.42 3.63
C LEU A 111 7.12 10.83 3.18
N SER A 112 6.12 11.58 2.74
CA SER A 112 6.28 13.00 2.49
C SER A 112 6.54 13.74 3.80
N ARG A 113 7.11 14.93 3.71
CA ARG A 113 7.34 15.78 4.88
C ARG A 113 6.05 15.98 5.69
N ARG A 114 4.95 16.27 5.01
CA ARG A 114 3.66 16.52 5.66
C ARG A 114 3.16 15.27 6.38
N GLN A 115 3.38 14.09 5.81
CA GLN A 115 3.00 12.84 6.46
C GLN A 115 3.84 12.58 7.70
N VAL A 116 5.15 12.79 7.61
CA VAL A 116 6.06 12.61 8.76
C VAL A 116 5.65 13.51 9.92
N GLU A 117 5.25 14.74 9.63
CA GLU A 117 4.87 15.71 10.66
C GLU A 117 3.66 15.27 11.48
N ARG A 118 2.85 14.35 10.96
CA ARG A 118 1.68 13.83 11.67
C ARG A 118 2.00 12.65 12.58
N LEU A 119 3.24 12.18 12.55
CA LEU A 119 3.66 10.98 13.29
C LEU A 119 4.58 11.35 14.43
N PRO A 120 4.79 10.43 15.40
CA PRO A 120 5.77 10.68 16.45
C PRO A 120 7.13 11.02 15.88
N GLU A 121 7.86 11.88 16.58
CA GLU A 121 9.13 12.42 16.12
C GLU A 121 10.14 11.34 15.72
N PHE A 122 10.16 10.22 16.44
CA PHE A 122 11.11 9.16 16.15
C PHE A 122 10.95 8.57 14.74
N VAL A 123 9.75 8.66 14.16
CA VAL A 123 9.51 8.14 12.81
C VAL A 123 10.31 8.93 11.77
N GLY A 124 10.38 10.25 11.94
CA GLY A 124 11.17 11.09 11.04
C GLY A 124 12.66 10.77 11.10
N GLU A 125 13.18 10.54 12.31
CA GLU A 125 14.57 10.15 12.47
C GLU A 125 14.85 8.77 11.89
N LEU A 126 13.93 7.84 12.14
CA LEU A 126 14.03 6.50 11.57
C LEU A 126 14.04 6.56 10.04
N GLN A 127 13.20 7.41 9.45
CA GLN A 127 13.16 7.58 8.01
C GLN A 127 14.51 8.07 7.46
N ARG A 128 15.10 9.07 8.11
CA ARG A 128 16.41 9.56 7.68
C ARG A 128 17.45 8.45 7.68
N GLN A 129 17.47 7.65 8.74
CA GLN A 129 18.41 6.53 8.87
C GLN A 129 18.12 5.44 7.84
N THR A 130 16.87 5.06 7.69
CA THR A 130 16.44 3.96 6.82
C THR A 130 16.74 4.24 5.35
N PHE A 131 16.54 5.47 4.91
CA PHE A 131 16.74 5.87 3.53
C PHE A 131 18.04 6.65 3.31
N GLU A 132 18.85 6.77 4.36
CA GLU A 132 20.13 7.51 4.30
C GLU A 132 19.93 8.94 3.80
N LEU A 133 18.85 9.57 4.25
CA LEU A 133 18.56 10.95 3.84
C LEU A 133 19.39 11.93 4.65
N PRO A 134 19.78 13.07 4.06
CA PRO A 134 20.52 14.10 4.80
C PRO A 134 19.63 14.69 5.89
N ARG A 135 20.25 15.11 6.99
CA ARG A 135 19.53 15.83 8.03
C ARG A 135 19.19 17.22 7.55
N PRO A 136 18.05 17.79 7.98
CA PRO A 136 17.75 19.16 7.67
C PRO A 136 18.86 20.08 8.21
N GLU A 137 19.24 21.09 7.44
CA GLU A 137 20.21 22.06 7.88
C GLU A 137 19.68 22.74 9.15
N ALA A 138 20.56 22.84 10.13
CA ALA A 138 20.24 23.59 11.34
C ALA A 138 20.45 25.08 11.05
N GLY A 139 19.43 25.84 11.22
CA GLY A 139 19.55 27.27 11.04
C GLY A 139 18.77 27.85 9.95
#